data_4fe1308d5591d3be8d6b4ff4a6d321c3
#
_entry.id   4fe1308d5591d3be8d6b4ff4a6d321c3
#
_cell.length_a   1.000
_cell.length_b   1.000
_cell.length_c   1.000
_cell.angle_alpha   90.00
_cell.angle_beta   90.00
_cell.angle_gamma   90.00
#
_symmetry.space_group_name_H-M   'P 1'
#
loop_
_entity.id
_entity.type
_entity.pdbx_description
1 polymer ?
#
loop_
_entity_poly.entity_id
_entity_poly.type
_entity_poly.pdbx_seq_one_letter_code
_entity_poly.pdbx_strand_id
1 'polypeptide(L)'
;MPKFFQQLVFSRELNFLFLSILLFAMAMGINLVTFPTILNKHGVSAAQIGLAFTLDTFGGIIMSFFLSRIVSHLTMMKTLRIAVFLYAAIILIIYFYQNFYLWATLAFLMGALWFMYVITRQSWLNILVENKQRGVALGIFSMTISAGIALGPLIVKLSGAENYFSFVISTGLALGSFLCLSPLKDVPHPKLESQRISLVAFFKTNPRIFLARFFLDFQSYLLLTFSVIFGAKIGLTYEAAGLLISAYMASGFFDVWVGFALKKWNPYQLINFGFLGCLICFLAIIFIHNYSFLLGAYFAFGICVACIYVSVFKVSNDDYVKSKLVAANSTFQLIGSCGSFFGSLFGGILFNIFGAVGFPITIILSCASYLTFLVIYEKKN
;
A
#
# COMPACT_ATOMS: atom_id res chain seq x y z
N MET A 1 -5.82 30.23 1.10
CA MET A 1 -5.21 29.05 1.75
C MET A 1 -4.90 29.43 3.18
N PRO A 2 -5.29 28.67 4.21
CA PRO A 2 -4.99 29.02 5.60
C PRO A 2 -3.47 29.08 5.80
N LYS A 3 -2.98 30.01 6.62
CA LYS A 3 -1.56 30.22 7.01
C LYS A 3 -0.82 28.92 7.38
N PHE A 4 -1.54 27.90 7.75
CA PHE A 4 -1.14 26.55 8.10
C PHE A 4 -0.50 25.76 6.93
N PHE A 5 -1.10 25.78 5.73
CA PHE A 5 -0.52 25.12 4.55
C PHE A 5 0.82 25.76 4.14
N GLN A 6 0.97 27.08 4.38
CA GLN A 6 2.21 27.77 4.11
C GLN A 6 3.36 27.31 5.03
N GLN A 7 3.12 27.04 6.30
CA GLN A 7 4.17 26.62 7.24
C GLN A 7 4.63 25.16 7.02
N LEU A 8 3.73 24.24 6.63
CA LEU A 8 4.06 22.85 6.35
C LEU A 8 4.82 22.66 5.02
N VAL A 9 4.43 23.41 4.00
CA VAL A 9 5.02 23.28 2.65
C VAL A 9 6.37 24.00 2.53
N PHE A 10 6.66 24.98 3.42
CA PHE A 10 7.88 25.80 3.31
C PHE A 10 9.00 25.44 4.27
N SER A 11 8.83 24.46 5.19
CA SER A 11 9.98 23.98 5.94
C SER A 11 10.87 23.14 5.04
N ARG A 12 12.16 23.46 5.00
CA ARG A 12 13.15 22.80 4.14
C ARG A 12 13.18 21.28 4.38
N GLU A 13 13.11 20.86 5.62
CA GLU A 13 13.13 19.46 6.02
C GLU A 13 11.91 18.71 5.49
N LEU A 14 10.72 19.28 5.60
CA LEU A 14 9.49 18.67 5.11
C LEU A 14 9.47 18.57 3.58
N ASN A 15 9.98 19.59 2.87
CA ASN A 15 10.07 19.54 1.42
C ASN A 15 11.00 18.42 0.94
N PHE A 16 12.19 18.27 1.55
CA PHE A 16 13.10 17.17 1.24
C PHE A 16 12.50 15.82 1.59
N LEU A 17 11.78 15.71 2.71
CA LEU A 17 11.08 14.48 3.07
C LEU A 17 10.02 14.13 2.04
N PHE A 18 9.11 15.04 1.69
CA PHE A 18 8.04 14.78 0.72
C PHE A 18 8.58 14.49 -0.67
N LEU A 19 9.66 15.16 -1.10
CA LEU A 19 10.32 14.83 -2.36
C LEU A 19 10.93 13.42 -2.33
N SER A 20 11.59 13.03 -1.23
CA SER A 20 12.08 11.66 -1.05
C SER A 20 10.95 10.64 -1.12
N ILE A 21 9.81 10.94 -0.50
CA ILE A 21 8.60 10.08 -0.53
C ILE A 21 8.11 9.91 -1.96
N LEU A 22 7.96 11.01 -2.69
CA LEU A 22 7.45 11.01 -4.06
C LEU A 22 8.35 10.16 -4.96
N LEU A 23 9.66 10.41 -4.93
CA LEU A 23 10.63 9.68 -5.76
C LEU A 23 10.64 8.18 -5.47
N PHE A 24 10.62 7.80 -4.19
CA PHE A 24 10.60 6.40 -3.79
C PHE A 24 9.29 5.71 -4.17
N ALA A 25 8.16 6.39 -4.00
CA ALA A 25 6.85 5.90 -4.40
C ALA A 25 6.72 5.74 -5.93
N MET A 26 7.34 6.65 -6.72
CA MET A 26 7.44 6.50 -8.18
C MET A 26 8.26 5.26 -8.55
N ALA A 27 9.40 5.02 -7.90
CA ALA A 27 10.19 3.80 -8.10
C ALA A 27 9.35 2.54 -7.80
N MET A 28 8.60 2.54 -6.70
CA MET A 28 7.68 1.44 -6.40
C MET A 28 6.60 1.25 -7.46
N GLY A 29 5.97 2.34 -7.93
CA GLY A 29 4.96 2.29 -8.98
C GLY A 29 5.49 1.66 -10.28
N ILE A 30 6.75 1.95 -10.64
CA ILE A 30 7.44 1.30 -11.76
C ILE A 30 7.58 -0.21 -11.48
N ASN A 31 8.05 -0.59 -10.29
CA ASN A 31 8.30 -1.98 -9.94
C ASN A 31 7.02 -2.83 -9.89
N LEU A 32 5.88 -2.23 -9.49
CA LEU A 32 4.57 -2.89 -9.52
C LEU A 32 4.12 -3.30 -10.93
N VAL A 33 4.66 -2.66 -11.97
CA VAL A 33 4.40 -3.04 -13.37
C VAL A 33 5.50 -3.96 -13.91
N THR A 34 6.77 -3.60 -13.70
CA THR A 34 7.90 -4.30 -14.33
C THR A 34 8.13 -5.70 -13.75
N PHE A 35 8.03 -5.87 -12.41
CA PHE A 35 8.30 -7.17 -11.79
C PHE A 35 7.32 -8.26 -12.22
N PRO A 36 5.98 -8.09 -12.10
CA PRO A 36 5.04 -9.11 -12.58
C PRO A 36 5.15 -9.33 -14.08
N THR A 37 5.45 -8.28 -14.87
CA THR A 37 5.61 -8.40 -16.33
C THR A 37 6.76 -9.35 -16.67
N ILE A 38 7.94 -9.14 -16.11
CA ILE A 38 9.11 -9.96 -16.44
C ILE A 38 8.94 -11.38 -15.93
N LEU A 39 8.44 -11.57 -14.70
CA LEU A 39 8.14 -12.92 -14.18
C LEU A 39 7.17 -13.67 -15.08
N ASN A 40 6.08 -13.01 -15.50
CA ASN A 40 5.09 -13.62 -16.39
C ASN A 40 5.66 -13.97 -17.76
N LYS A 41 6.53 -13.13 -18.34
CA LYS A 41 7.24 -13.41 -19.58
C LYS A 41 8.19 -14.62 -19.51
N HIS A 42 8.83 -14.81 -18.36
CA HIS A 42 9.68 -15.97 -18.13
C HIS A 42 8.90 -17.24 -17.78
N GLY A 43 7.57 -17.21 -17.97
CA GLY A 43 6.70 -18.37 -17.75
C GLY A 43 6.44 -18.69 -16.29
N VAL A 44 6.77 -17.77 -15.36
CA VAL A 44 6.46 -17.92 -13.94
C VAL A 44 4.93 -17.87 -13.76
N SER A 45 4.38 -18.88 -13.09
CA SER A 45 2.94 -18.99 -12.89
C SER A 45 2.39 -17.87 -11.99
N ALA A 46 1.11 -17.55 -12.12
CA ALA A 46 0.45 -16.55 -11.27
C ALA A 46 0.53 -16.93 -9.78
N ALA A 47 0.48 -18.23 -9.44
CA ALA A 47 0.67 -18.72 -8.07
C ALA A 47 2.08 -18.40 -7.53
N GLN A 48 3.12 -18.59 -8.34
CA GLN A 48 4.48 -18.26 -7.97
C GLN A 48 4.69 -16.73 -7.84
N ILE A 49 4.11 -15.94 -8.75
CA ILE A 49 4.14 -14.48 -8.64
C ILE A 49 3.43 -14.03 -7.34
N GLY A 50 2.25 -14.60 -7.06
CA GLY A 50 1.55 -14.37 -5.80
C GLY A 50 2.39 -14.74 -4.58
N LEU A 51 3.13 -15.85 -4.64
CA LEU A 51 4.05 -16.26 -3.58
C LEU A 51 5.18 -15.25 -3.36
N ALA A 52 5.79 -14.71 -4.42
CA ALA A 52 6.83 -13.69 -4.30
C ALA A 52 6.30 -12.42 -3.59
N PHE A 53 5.11 -11.95 -3.95
CA PHE A 53 4.47 -10.82 -3.27
C PHE A 53 3.99 -11.15 -1.85
N THR A 54 3.65 -12.42 -1.59
CA THR A 54 3.37 -12.92 -0.23
C THR A 54 4.63 -12.86 0.64
N LEU A 55 5.80 -13.25 0.10
CA LEU A 55 7.08 -13.14 0.78
C LEU A 55 7.48 -11.68 1.04
N ASP A 56 7.16 -10.77 0.12
CA ASP A 56 7.33 -9.32 0.33
C ASP A 56 6.56 -8.85 1.58
N THR A 57 5.26 -9.13 1.65
CA THR A 57 4.47 -8.77 2.85
C THR A 57 4.93 -9.47 4.12
N PHE A 58 5.37 -10.72 4.01
CA PHE A 58 5.93 -11.47 5.13
C PHE A 58 7.24 -10.84 5.66
N GLY A 59 8.11 -10.37 4.76
CA GLY A 59 9.30 -9.59 5.12
C GLY A 59 8.95 -8.35 5.94
N GLY A 60 7.91 -7.62 5.54
CA GLY A 60 7.39 -6.48 6.30
C GLY A 60 6.88 -6.86 7.69
N ILE A 61 6.12 -7.96 7.81
CA ILE A 61 5.64 -8.49 9.09
C ILE A 61 6.84 -8.82 10.00
N ILE A 62 7.82 -9.56 9.51
CA ILE A 62 9.02 -9.91 10.28
C ILE A 62 9.79 -8.65 10.70
N MET A 63 10.01 -7.70 9.78
CA MET A 63 10.68 -6.44 10.10
C MET A 63 9.98 -5.67 11.21
N SER A 64 8.67 -5.75 11.30
CA SER A 64 7.90 -5.09 12.35
C SER A 64 8.32 -5.46 13.78
N PHE A 65 8.88 -6.66 13.97
CA PHE A 65 9.37 -7.13 15.28
C PHE A 65 10.76 -6.59 15.62
N PHE A 66 11.57 -6.28 14.62
CA PHE A 66 12.95 -5.86 14.79
C PHE A 66 13.15 -4.34 14.67
N LEU A 67 12.20 -3.62 14.06
CA LEU A 67 12.35 -2.21 13.69
C LEU A 67 12.73 -1.32 14.88
N SER A 68 12.10 -1.49 16.04
CA SER A 68 12.41 -0.68 17.23
C SER A 68 13.86 -0.83 17.68
N ARG A 69 14.41 -2.06 17.62
CA ARG A 69 15.82 -2.33 17.93
C ARG A 69 16.74 -1.70 16.89
N ILE A 70 16.42 -1.83 15.60
CA ILE A 70 17.22 -1.25 14.51
C ILE A 70 17.28 0.27 14.67
N VAL A 71 16.15 0.93 14.87
CA VAL A 71 16.08 2.39 15.03
C VAL A 71 16.81 2.85 16.29
N SER A 72 16.75 2.09 17.40
CA SER A 72 17.48 2.44 18.62
C SER A 72 19.00 2.38 18.48
N HIS A 73 19.52 1.51 17.62
CA HIS A 73 20.95 1.38 17.35
C HIS A 73 21.45 2.31 16.21
N LEU A 74 20.65 2.48 15.15
CA LEU A 74 21.10 3.17 13.94
C LEU A 74 20.62 4.63 13.82
N THR A 75 19.68 5.07 14.61
CA THR A 75 18.92 6.31 14.42
C THR A 75 17.91 6.28 13.26
N MET A 76 16.92 7.17 13.27
CA MET A 76 15.85 7.18 12.24
C MET A 76 16.39 7.50 10.85
N MET A 77 17.24 8.52 10.71
CA MET A 77 17.76 8.92 9.41
C MET A 77 18.72 7.90 8.80
N LYS A 78 19.58 7.28 9.60
CA LYS A 78 20.42 6.18 9.11
C LYS A 78 19.60 5.00 8.66
N THR A 79 18.57 4.64 9.43
CA THR A 79 17.63 3.56 9.08
C THR A 79 16.94 3.83 7.75
N LEU A 80 16.43 5.05 7.52
CA LEU A 80 15.81 5.46 6.27
C LEU A 80 16.79 5.38 5.07
N ARG A 81 17.99 5.91 5.24
CA ARG A 81 19.02 5.91 4.18
C ARG A 81 19.43 4.49 3.81
N ILE A 82 19.66 3.62 4.80
CA ILE A 82 20.01 2.22 4.56
C ILE A 82 18.86 1.50 3.83
N ALA A 83 17.62 1.70 4.25
CA ALA A 83 16.46 1.07 3.62
C ALA A 83 16.36 1.43 2.13
N VAL A 84 16.46 2.73 1.80
CA VAL A 84 16.34 3.20 0.41
C VAL A 84 17.53 2.75 -0.43
N PHE A 85 18.75 2.81 0.09
CA PHE A 85 19.95 2.38 -0.61
C PHE A 85 19.93 0.88 -0.93
N LEU A 86 19.61 0.04 0.07
CA LEU A 86 19.51 -1.41 -0.15
C LEU A 86 18.37 -1.76 -1.09
N TYR A 87 17.23 -1.03 -1.03
CA TYR A 87 16.12 -1.22 -1.96
C TYR A 87 16.56 -0.93 -3.40
N ALA A 88 17.29 0.17 -3.64
CA ALA A 88 17.85 0.49 -4.95
C ALA A 88 18.83 -0.58 -5.46
N ALA A 89 19.70 -1.10 -4.58
CA ALA A 89 20.61 -2.18 -4.92
C ALA A 89 19.88 -3.47 -5.31
N ILE A 90 18.80 -3.81 -4.60
CA ILE A 90 17.99 -5.00 -4.92
C ILE A 90 17.34 -4.86 -6.29
N ILE A 91 16.84 -3.70 -6.69
CA ILE A 91 16.27 -3.47 -8.03
C ILE A 91 17.30 -3.82 -9.11
N LEU A 92 18.56 -3.41 -8.93
CA LEU A 92 19.65 -3.74 -9.88
C LEU A 92 19.95 -5.24 -9.90
N ILE A 93 20.00 -5.90 -8.74
CA ILE A 93 20.24 -7.35 -8.65
C ILE A 93 19.14 -8.12 -9.38
N ILE A 94 17.88 -7.75 -9.17
CA ILE A 94 16.71 -8.35 -9.84
C ILE A 94 16.82 -8.22 -11.36
N TYR A 95 17.28 -7.09 -11.86
CA TYR A 95 17.47 -6.88 -13.29
C TYR A 95 18.53 -7.83 -13.90
N PHE A 96 19.69 -7.97 -13.25
CA PHE A 96 20.80 -8.78 -13.80
C PHE A 96 20.59 -10.29 -13.63
N TYR A 97 19.86 -10.73 -12.62
CA TYR A 97 19.68 -12.14 -12.28
C TYR A 97 18.22 -12.54 -12.28
N GLN A 98 17.74 -13.03 -13.42
CA GLN A 98 16.34 -13.38 -13.65
C GLN A 98 16.03 -14.82 -13.21
N ASN A 99 16.24 -15.12 -11.94
CA ASN A 99 15.93 -16.40 -11.32
C ASN A 99 14.80 -16.25 -10.31
N PHE A 100 13.72 -17.03 -10.42
CA PHE A 100 12.55 -16.93 -9.55
C PHE A 100 12.89 -17.06 -8.07
N TYR A 101 13.74 -18.01 -7.68
CA TYR A 101 14.08 -18.23 -6.27
C TYR A 101 14.85 -17.05 -5.67
N LEU A 102 15.75 -16.47 -6.46
CA LEU A 102 16.44 -15.24 -6.06
C LEU A 102 15.45 -14.07 -5.94
N TRP A 103 14.54 -13.93 -6.91
CA TRP A 103 13.52 -12.88 -6.86
C TRP A 103 12.60 -13.01 -5.66
N ALA A 104 12.15 -14.23 -5.33
CA ALA A 104 11.32 -14.49 -4.16
C ALA A 104 12.04 -14.14 -2.84
N THR A 105 13.34 -14.46 -2.75
CA THR A 105 14.18 -14.07 -1.60
C THR A 105 14.38 -12.55 -1.52
N LEU A 106 14.63 -11.91 -2.66
CA LEU A 106 14.79 -10.46 -2.72
C LEU A 106 13.46 -9.72 -2.47
N ALA A 107 12.32 -10.27 -2.88
CA ALA A 107 11.02 -9.73 -2.54
C ALA A 107 10.80 -9.70 -1.02
N PHE A 108 11.15 -10.76 -0.29
CA PHE A 108 11.13 -10.75 1.18
C PHE A 108 11.95 -9.59 1.76
N LEU A 109 13.16 -9.38 1.25
CA LEU A 109 14.02 -8.27 1.70
C LEU A 109 13.41 -6.92 1.32
N MET A 110 12.85 -6.78 0.12
CA MET A 110 12.19 -5.54 -0.33
C MET A 110 11.03 -5.17 0.58
N GLY A 111 10.19 -6.13 0.94
CA GLY A 111 9.08 -5.91 1.87
C GLY A 111 9.55 -5.50 3.27
N ALA A 112 10.63 -6.12 3.77
CA ALA A 112 11.26 -5.73 5.03
C ALA A 112 11.77 -4.27 4.97
N LEU A 113 12.47 -3.89 3.89
CA LEU A 113 12.99 -2.54 3.68
C LEU A 113 11.87 -1.51 3.47
N TRP A 114 10.83 -1.87 2.74
CA TRP A 114 9.64 -1.03 2.56
C TRP A 114 8.97 -0.73 3.91
N PHE A 115 8.71 -1.76 4.71
CA PHE A 115 8.12 -1.59 6.03
C PHE A 115 8.99 -0.70 6.92
N MET A 116 10.30 -0.98 6.95
CA MET A 116 11.28 -0.17 7.68
C MET A 116 11.24 1.29 7.26
N TYR A 117 11.19 1.55 5.95
CA TYR A 117 11.12 2.90 5.39
C TYR A 117 9.82 3.62 5.76
N VAL A 118 8.66 2.98 5.54
CA VAL A 118 7.34 3.62 5.77
C VAL A 118 7.14 3.98 7.24
N ILE A 119 7.39 3.05 8.16
CA ILE A 119 7.13 3.26 9.59
C ILE A 119 8.12 4.27 10.19
N THR A 120 9.41 4.16 9.85
CA THR A 120 10.42 5.10 10.37
C THR A 120 10.14 6.52 9.89
N ARG A 121 9.76 6.71 8.63
CA ARG A 121 9.42 7.98 8.04
C ARG A 121 8.14 8.59 8.65
N GLN A 122 7.11 7.78 8.85
CA GLN A 122 5.88 8.21 9.50
C GLN A 122 6.14 8.63 10.95
N SER A 123 7.00 7.90 11.67
CA SER A 123 7.42 8.25 13.02
C SER A 123 8.20 9.56 13.05
N TRP A 124 9.13 9.76 12.12
CA TRP A 124 9.90 11.00 12.00
C TRP A 124 9.00 12.21 11.70
N LEU A 125 8.04 12.05 10.77
CA LEU A 125 7.04 13.08 10.46
C LEU A 125 6.21 13.44 11.71
N ASN A 126 5.78 12.45 12.48
CA ASN A 126 4.99 12.65 13.70
C ASN A 126 5.74 13.41 14.81
N ILE A 127 7.08 13.32 14.83
CA ILE A 127 7.93 14.06 15.78
C ILE A 127 8.09 15.52 15.34
N LEU A 128 8.27 15.76 14.04
CA LEU A 128 8.48 17.10 13.50
C LEU A 128 7.24 17.98 13.53
N VAL A 129 6.05 17.38 13.40
CA VAL A 129 4.81 18.12 13.22
C VAL A 129 4.05 18.24 14.53
N GLU A 130 3.64 19.47 14.87
CA GLU A 130 2.81 19.74 16.05
C GLU A 130 1.49 18.94 16.01
N ASN A 131 0.97 18.58 17.18
CA ASN A 131 -0.26 17.78 17.32
C ASN A 131 -1.46 18.32 16.52
N LYS A 132 -1.62 19.66 16.48
CA LYS A 132 -2.70 20.34 15.73
C LYS A 132 -2.60 20.16 14.21
N GLN A 133 -1.41 19.88 13.70
CA GLN A 133 -1.08 19.84 12.29
C GLN A 133 -0.88 18.41 11.79
N ARG A 134 -0.78 17.44 12.70
CA ARG A 134 -0.44 16.04 12.40
C ARG A 134 -1.40 15.39 11.40
N GLY A 135 -2.70 15.61 11.53
CA GLY A 135 -3.70 15.03 10.61
C GLY A 135 -3.51 15.47 9.16
N VAL A 136 -3.23 16.76 8.95
CA VAL A 136 -3.01 17.30 7.59
C VAL A 136 -1.67 16.82 7.04
N ALA A 137 -0.62 16.79 7.86
CA ALA A 137 0.69 16.29 7.43
C ALA A 137 0.63 14.80 7.01
N LEU A 138 -0.09 13.97 7.76
CA LEU A 138 -0.34 12.56 7.39
C LEU A 138 -1.20 12.44 6.14
N GLY A 139 -2.17 13.34 5.93
CA GLY A 139 -2.95 13.39 4.69
C GLY A 139 -2.07 13.71 3.47
N ILE A 140 -1.22 14.75 3.56
CA ILE A 140 -0.26 15.09 2.49
C ILE A 140 0.71 13.93 2.25
N PHE A 141 1.16 13.27 3.31
CA PHE A 141 2.01 12.09 3.25
C PHE A 141 1.35 10.96 2.45
N SER A 142 0.10 10.62 2.74
CA SER A 142 -0.66 9.59 2.02
C SER A 142 -0.86 9.96 0.55
N MET A 143 -1.28 11.20 0.28
CA MET A 143 -1.44 11.72 -1.08
C MET A 143 -0.13 11.67 -1.88
N THR A 144 1.01 11.98 -1.26
CA THR A 144 2.32 11.95 -1.93
C THR A 144 2.71 10.52 -2.32
N ILE A 145 2.42 9.54 -1.46
CA ILE A 145 2.64 8.11 -1.78
C ILE A 145 1.75 7.69 -2.95
N SER A 146 0.44 7.96 -2.86
CA SER A 146 -0.52 7.59 -3.91
C SER A 146 -0.18 8.25 -5.25
N ALA A 147 0.17 9.53 -5.24
CA ALA A 147 0.62 10.25 -6.43
C ALA A 147 1.89 9.64 -7.03
N GLY A 148 2.89 9.32 -6.21
CA GLY A 148 4.12 8.68 -6.66
C GLY A 148 3.86 7.31 -7.31
N ILE A 149 3.09 6.45 -6.65
CA ILE A 149 2.74 5.13 -7.19
C ILE A 149 1.93 5.29 -8.49
N ALA A 150 1.01 6.27 -8.58
CA ALA A 150 0.23 6.52 -9.79
C ALA A 150 1.10 6.99 -10.98
N LEU A 151 2.17 7.76 -10.71
CA LEU A 151 3.10 8.23 -11.74
C LEU A 151 4.03 7.13 -12.27
N GLY A 152 4.32 6.10 -11.46
CA GLY A 152 5.20 5.01 -11.85
C GLY A 152 4.78 4.31 -13.15
N PRO A 153 3.55 3.78 -13.28
CA PRO A 153 3.07 3.15 -14.52
C PRO A 153 3.00 4.11 -15.72
N LEU A 154 2.83 5.42 -15.50
CA LEU A 154 2.92 6.42 -16.57
C LEU A 154 4.34 6.51 -17.13
N ILE A 155 5.35 6.43 -16.26
CA ILE A 155 6.76 6.35 -16.68
C ILE A 155 7.00 5.06 -17.46
N VAL A 156 6.49 3.92 -16.98
CA VAL A 156 6.60 2.62 -17.67
C VAL A 156 5.95 2.66 -19.04
N LYS A 157 4.84 3.37 -19.22
CA LYS A 157 4.22 3.58 -20.54
C LYS A 157 5.17 4.23 -21.53
N LEU A 158 6.06 5.11 -21.06
CA LEU A 158 7.03 5.82 -21.92
C LEU A 158 8.34 5.02 -22.11
N SER A 159 8.77 4.27 -21.09
CA SER A 159 10.05 3.53 -21.09
C SER A 159 9.92 2.06 -21.50
N GLY A 160 8.69 1.51 -21.50
CA GLY A 160 8.42 0.08 -21.76
C GLY A 160 8.50 -0.78 -20.49
N ALA A 161 7.48 -1.66 -20.30
CA ALA A 161 7.39 -2.50 -19.09
C ALA A 161 8.52 -3.55 -18.99
N GLU A 162 9.09 -3.92 -20.12
CA GLU A 162 10.13 -4.95 -20.25
C GLU A 162 11.51 -4.37 -20.46
N ASN A 163 11.58 -3.06 -20.62
CA ASN A 163 12.80 -2.40 -21.05
C ASN A 163 13.73 -2.16 -19.84
N TYR A 164 15.01 -2.32 -20.09
CA TYR A 164 16.11 -1.93 -19.21
C TYR A 164 15.94 -0.51 -18.66
N PHE A 165 15.44 0.45 -19.45
CA PHE A 165 15.24 1.82 -19.02
C PHE A 165 14.32 1.97 -17.82
N SER A 166 13.28 1.14 -17.69
CA SER A 166 12.39 1.15 -16.53
C SER A 166 13.12 0.83 -15.24
N PHE A 167 14.05 -0.13 -15.25
CA PHE A 167 14.89 -0.46 -14.09
C PHE A 167 15.88 0.64 -13.74
N VAL A 168 16.52 1.23 -14.76
CA VAL A 168 17.45 2.37 -14.58
C VAL A 168 16.72 3.56 -13.97
N ILE A 169 15.54 3.91 -14.49
CA ILE A 169 14.73 5.00 -13.96
C ILE A 169 14.30 4.69 -12.52
N SER A 170 13.80 3.48 -12.26
CA SER A 170 13.38 3.07 -10.91
C SER A 170 14.52 3.15 -9.90
N THR A 171 15.71 2.64 -10.26
CA THR A 171 16.91 2.75 -9.44
C THR A 171 17.33 4.20 -9.24
N GLY A 172 17.34 5.00 -10.30
CA GLY A 172 17.67 6.42 -10.26
C GLY A 172 16.73 7.21 -9.33
N LEU A 173 15.42 6.93 -9.36
CA LEU A 173 14.43 7.52 -8.47
C LEU A 173 14.66 7.10 -7.01
N ALA A 174 14.96 5.82 -6.75
CA ALA A 174 15.29 5.35 -5.41
C ALA A 174 16.58 6.02 -4.88
N LEU A 175 17.63 6.13 -5.70
CA LEU A 175 18.85 6.86 -5.33
C LEU A 175 18.58 8.37 -5.16
N GLY A 176 17.75 8.97 -5.98
CA GLY A 176 17.28 10.36 -5.81
C GLY A 176 16.58 10.56 -4.46
N SER A 177 15.75 9.60 -4.06
CA SER A 177 15.13 9.59 -2.73
C SER A 177 16.19 9.53 -1.62
N PHE A 178 17.21 8.69 -1.77
CA PHE A 178 18.35 8.61 -0.83
C PHE A 178 19.09 9.96 -0.72
N LEU A 179 19.34 10.62 -1.84
CA LEU A 179 20.01 11.94 -1.88
C LEU A 179 19.15 13.01 -1.18
N CYS A 180 17.83 12.98 -1.36
CA CYS A 180 16.92 13.90 -0.65
C CYS A 180 16.92 13.69 0.87
N LEU A 181 17.22 12.48 1.36
CA LEU A 181 17.36 12.22 2.80
C LEU A 181 18.72 12.67 3.36
N SER A 182 19.73 12.89 2.52
CA SER A 182 21.09 13.21 2.96
C SER A 182 21.21 14.50 3.77
N PRO A 183 20.54 15.62 3.45
CA PRO A 183 20.61 16.86 4.22
C PRO A 183 19.80 16.83 5.51
N LEU A 184 18.91 15.83 5.71
CA LEU A 184 18.05 15.78 6.88
C LEU A 184 18.82 15.30 8.11
N LYS A 185 18.61 15.99 9.22
CA LYS A 185 19.25 15.66 10.50
C LYS A 185 18.37 14.70 11.31
N ASP A 186 19.01 13.90 12.14
CA ASP A 186 18.30 13.10 13.13
C ASP A 186 17.59 13.97 14.16
N VAL A 187 16.39 13.58 14.52
CA VAL A 187 15.62 14.18 15.61
C VAL A 187 15.72 13.25 16.82
N PRO A 188 16.01 13.77 18.03
CA PRO A 188 15.97 12.96 19.23
C PRO A 188 14.59 12.30 19.36
N HIS A 189 14.56 11.00 19.42
CA HIS A 189 13.30 10.25 19.56
C HIS A 189 13.16 9.67 20.96
N PRO A 190 11.99 9.79 21.57
CA PRO A 190 11.71 9.06 22.80
C PRO A 190 11.81 7.56 22.50
N LYS A 191 12.32 6.79 23.46
CA LYS A 191 12.35 5.32 23.34
C LYS A 191 10.96 4.85 22.92
N LEU A 192 10.87 4.24 21.74
CA LEU A 192 9.63 3.64 21.26
C LEU A 192 9.30 2.48 22.20
N GLU A 193 8.46 2.74 23.20
CA GLU A 193 7.90 1.67 24.00
C GLU A 193 7.04 0.80 23.09
N SER A 194 7.46 -0.44 22.88
CA SER A 194 6.77 -1.40 22.03
C SER A 194 5.59 -2.07 22.76
N GLN A 195 4.71 -1.29 23.39
CA GLN A 195 3.45 -1.83 23.88
C GLN A 195 2.56 -2.09 22.66
N ARG A 196 2.38 -3.37 22.31
CA ARG A 196 1.42 -3.79 21.28
C ARG A 196 0.13 -4.23 21.93
N ILE A 197 -0.99 -3.84 21.38
CA ILE A 197 -2.27 -4.47 21.68
C ILE A 197 -2.27 -5.83 20.97
N SER A 198 -2.65 -6.89 21.67
CA SER A 198 -2.76 -8.22 21.05
C SER A 198 -3.82 -8.20 19.94
N LEU A 199 -3.57 -8.90 18.83
CA LEU A 199 -4.53 -9.06 17.73
C LEU A 199 -5.89 -9.60 18.22
N VAL A 200 -5.85 -10.54 19.15
CA VAL A 200 -7.06 -11.13 19.77
C VAL A 200 -7.82 -10.09 20.58
N ALA A 201 -7.11 -9.26 21.36
CA ALA A 201 -7.75 -8.18 22.11
C ALA A 201 -8.38 -7.15 21.18
N PHE A 202 -7.69 -6.76 20.10
CA PHE A 202 -8.22 -5.85 19.10
C PHE A 202 -9.47 -6.42 18.42
N PHE A 203 -9.45 -7.69 18.00
CA PHE A 203 -10.61 -8.38 17.42
C PHE A 203 -11.81 -8.41 18.38
N LYS A 204 -11.58 -8.71 19.66
CA LYS A 204 -12.65 -8.75 20.68
C LYS A 204 -13.28 -7.36 20.92
N THR A 205 -12.47 -6.29 20.84
CA THR A 205 -12.94 -4.92 21.04
C THR A 205 -13.81 -4.45 19.89
N ASN A 206 -13.37 -4.64 18.64
CA ASN A 206 -14.14 -4.20 17.46
C ASN A 206 -13.90 -5.15 16.27
N PRO A 207 -14.64 -6.28 16.20
CA PRO A 207 -14.47 -7.26 15.13
C PRO A 207 -14.81 -6.71 13.75
N ARG A 208 -15.75 -5.73 13.66
CA ARG A 208 -16.12 -5.08 12.38
C ARG A 208 -14.93 -4.33 11.80
N ILE A 209 -14.24 -3.55 12.62
CA ILE A 209 -13.06 -2.77 12.18
C ILE A 209 -11.88 -3.69 11.88
N PHE A 210 -11.67 -4.75 12.67
CA PHE A 210 -10.64 -5.75 12.42
C PHE A 210 -10.79 -6.39 11.04
N LEU A 211 -11.98 -6.92 10.74
CA LEU A 211 -12.24 -7.58 9.46
C LEU A 211 -12.29 -6.59 8.29
N ALA A 212 -12.85 -5.38 8.50
CA ALA A 212 -12.82 -4.35 7.48
C ALA A 212 -11.37 -3.98 7.10
N ARG A 213 -10.49 -3.82 8.08
CA ARG A 213 -9.07 -3.54 7.84
C ARG A 213 -8.37 -4.70 7.13
N PHE A 214 -8.61 -5.93 7.58
CA PHE A 214 -8.04 -7.12 6.97
C PHE A 214 -8.45 -7.25 5.49
N PHE A 215 -9.74 -7.21 5.18
CA PHE A 215 -10.24 -7.36 3.80
C PHE A 215 -9.91 -6.16 2.91
N LEU A 216 -9.80 -4.95 3.46
CA LEU A 216 -9.34 -3.78 2.75
C LEU A 216 -7.94 -3.97 2.16
N ASP A 217 -6.98 -4.38 3.00
CA ASP A 217 -5.61 -4.58 2.53
C ASP A 217 -5.45 -5.87 1.72
N PHE A 218 -6.26 -6.89 2.01
CA PHE A 218 -6.37 -8.10 1.20
C PHE A 218 -6.67 -7.74 -0.26
N GLN A 219 -7.76 -7.00 -0.52
CA GLN A 219 -8.16 -6.65 -1.87
C GLN A 219 -7.26 -5.60 -2.54
N SER A 220 -6.76 -4.64 -1.78
CA SER A 220 -5.88 -3.59 -2.31
C SER A 220 -4.53 -4.16 -2.77
N TYR A 221 -3.93 -5.02 -1.97
CA TYR A 221 -2.64 -5.62 -2.31
C TYR A 221 -2.78 -6.67 -3.42
N LEU A 222 -3.86 -7.44 -3.40
CA LEU A 222 -4.24 -8.34 -4.50
C LEU A 222 -4.35 -7.57 -5.83
N LEU A 223 -5.02 -6.41 -5.83
CA LEU A 223 -5.14 -5.57 -7.02
C LEU A 223 -3.77 -5.12 -7.50
N LEU A 224 -2.91 -4.59 -6.63
CA LEU A 224 -1.57 -4.13 -7.00
C LEU A 224 -0.70 -5.27 -7.56
N THR A 225 -0.85 -6.48 -7.06
CA THR A 225 -0.08 -7.64 -7.48
C THR A 225 -0.50 -8.18 -8.85
N PHE A 226 -1.82 -8.27 -9.10
CA PHE A 226 -2.32 -9.03 -10.25
C PHE A 226 -2.91 -8.19 -11.38
N SER A 227 -3.11 -6.88 -11.22
CA SER A 227 -3.71 -6.03 -12.27
C SER A 227 -2.97 -6.10 -13.60
N VAL A 228 -1.63 -6.13 -13.56
CA VAL A 228 -0.81 -6.18 -14.79
C VAL A 228 -0.97 -7.52 -15.51
N ILE A 229 -0.93 -8.62 -14.75
CA ILE A 229 -1.08 -9.97 -15.30
C ILE A 229 -2.51 -10.18 -15.80
N PHE A 230 -3.51 -9.72 -15.06
CA PHE A 230 -4.90 -9.74 -15.46
C PHE A 230 -5.11 -8.99 -16.78
N GLY A 231 -4.62 -7.75 -16.87
CA GLY A 231 -4.72 -6.96 -18.09
C GLY A 231 -4.07 -7.65 -19.29
N ALA A 232 -2.87 -8.22 -19.12
CA ALA A 232 -2.20 -8.98 -20.18
C ALA A 232 -3.01 -10.22 -20.62
N LYS A 233 -3.65 -10.93 -19.70
CA LYS A 233 -4.47 -12.11 -20.00
C LYS A 233 -5.77 -11.78 -20.73
N ILE A 234 -6.31 -10.57 -20.58
CA ILE A 234 -7.49 -10.09 -21.33
C ILE A 234 -7.11 -9.33 -22.61
N GLY A 235 -5.83 -9.33 -23.00
CA GLY A 235 -5.36 -8.78 -24.28
C GLY A 235 -4.86 -7.35 -24.23
N LEU A 236 -4.66 -6.74 -23.06
CA LEU A 236 -4.00 -5.44 -22.93
C LEU A 236 -2.48 -5.59 -23.00
N THR A 237 -1.79 -4.54 -23.46
CA THR A 237 -0.33 -4.46 -23.26
C THR A 237 0.00 -4.30 -21.79
N TYR A 238 1.20 -4.68 -21.35
CA TYR A 238 1.61 -4.54 -19.97
C TYR A 238 1.60 -3.08 -19.48
N GLU A 239 1.94 -2.15 -20.36
CA GLU A 239 1.88 -0.72 -20.11
C GLU A 239 0.44 -0.24 -19.88
N ALA A 240 -0.49 -0.67 -20.73
CA ALA A 240 -1.91 -0.35 -20.59
C ALA A 240 -2.50 -0.96 -19.31
N ALA A 241 -2.13 -2.18 -18.98
CA ALA A 241 -2.51 -2.84 -17.74
C ALA A 241 -1.93 -2.12 -16.51
N GLY A 242 -0.70 -1.62 -16.59
CA GLY A 242 -0.09 -0.79 -15.56
C GLY A 242 -0.88 0.48 -15.26
N LEU A 243 -1.49 1.12 -16.27
CA LEU A 243 -2.31 2.31 -16.07
C LEU A 243 -3.61 2.05 -15.28
N LEU A 244 -4.06 0.81 -15.16
CA LEU A 244 -5.15 0.46 -14.23
C LEU A 244 -4.73 0.73 -12.78
N ILE A 245 -3.45 0.44 -12.43
CA ILE A 245 -2.89 0.78 -11.12
C ILE A 245 -2.84 2.30 -10.94
N SER A 246 -2.46 3.06 -11.98
CA SER A 246 -2.49 4.52 -11.93
C SER A 246 -3.89 5.07 -11.67
N ALA A 247 -4.91 4.53 -12.33
CA ALA A 247 -6.31 4.91 -12.13
C ALA A 247 -6.77 4.63 -10.69
N TYR A 248 -6.45 3.45 -10.15
CA TYR A 248 -6.72 3.11 -8.76
C TYR A 248 -6.02 4.06 -7.79
N MET A 249 -4.73 4.32 -7.96
CA MET A 249 -3.97 5.18 -7.06
C MET A 249 -4.36 6.66 -7.16
N ALA A 250 -4.78 7.13 -8.33
CA ALA A 250 -5.28 8.49 -8.52
C ALA A 250 -6.53 8.79 -7.67
N SER A 251 -7.32 7.78 -7.32
CA SER A 251 -8.47 7.94 -6.42
C SER A 251 -8.09 8.33 -4.99
N GLY A 252 -6.82 8.14 -4.57
CA GLY A 252 -6.34 8.54 -3.24
C GLY A 252 -6.51 10.02 -2.92
N PHE A 253 -6.71 10.89 -3.93
CA PHE A 253 -7.12 12.27 -3.70
C PHE A 253 -8.50 12.39 -3.03
N PHE A 254 -9.36 11.38 -3.16
CA PHE A 254 -10.68 11.35 -2.55
C PHE A 254 -10.67 11.08 -1.05
N ASP A 255 -9.55 10.64 -0.45
CA ASP A 255 -9.42 10.46 1.01
C ASP A 255 -9.82 11.73 1.77
N VAL A 256 -9.48 12.90 1.24
CA VAL A 256 -9.83 14.20 1.83
C VAL A 256 -11.34 14.43 1.80
N TRP A 257 -12.01 14.10 0.69
CA TRP A 257 -13.46 14.25 0.54
C TRP A 257 -14.22 13.28 1.45
N VAL A 258 -13.74 12.07 1.60
CA VAL A 258 -14.27 11.09 2.56
C VAL A 258 -14.12 11.62 3.99
N GLY A 259 -12.98 12.24 4.32
CA GLY A 259 -12.77 12.92 5.60
C GLY A 259 -13.83 14.01 5.89
N PHE A 260 -14.24 14.77 4.88
CA PHE A 260 -15.36 15.71 5.01
C PHE A 260 -16.71 15.01 5.14
N ALA A 261 -16.95 13.94 4.39
CA ALA A 261 -18.19 13.15 4.47
C ALA A 261 -18.39 12.57 5.88
N LEU A 262 -17.32 12.15 6.55
CA LEU A 262 -17.35 11.62 7.93
C LEU A 262 -17.80 12.64 9.00
N LYS A 263 -17.94 13.91 8.67
CA LYS A 263 -18.58 14.89 9.54
C LYS A 263 -20.10 14.75 9.59
N LYS A 264 -20.70 14.15 8.54
CA LYS A 264 -22.15 14.03 8.37
C LYS A 264 -22.64 12.58 8.34
N TRP A 265 -21.78 11.65 7.92
CA TRP A 265 -22.12 10.25 7.70
C TRP A 265 -21.51 9.35 8.76
N ASN A 266 -22.23 8.30 9.14
CA ASN A 266 -21.72 7.29 10.06
C ASN A 266 -20.56 6.51 9.40
N PRO A 267 -19.38 6.38 10.05
CA PRO A 267 -18.25 5.64 9.51
C PRO A 267 -18.58 4.21 9.09
N TYR A 268 -19.43 3.52 9.85
CA TYR A 268 -19.82 2.14 9.53
C TYR A 268 -20.66 2.04 8.26
N GLN A 269 -21.51 3.04 7.98
CA GLN A 269 -22.24 3.10 6.71
C GLN A 269 -21.30 3.29 5.53
N LEU A 270 -20.30 4.18 5.65
CA LEU A 270 -19.30 4.40 4.60
C LEU A 270 -18.45 3.15 4.34
N ILE A 271 -18.09 2.38 5.37
CA ILE A 271 -17.41 1.10 5.21
C ILE A 271 -18.28 0.12 4.41
N ASN A 272 -19.57 -0.01 4.76
CA ASN A 272 -20.49 -0.92 4.11
C ASN A 272 -20.71 -0.54 2.63
N PHE A 273 -20.94 0.75 2.35
CA PHE A 273 -21.05 1.28 0.98
C PHE A 273 -19.75 1.07 0.19
N GLY A 274 -18.60 1.22 0.83
CA GLY A 274 -17.30 0.94 0.21
C GLY A 274 -17.18 -0.52 -0.23
N PHE A 275 -17.46 -1.49 0.65
CA PHE A 275 -17.41 -2.90 0.30
C PHE A 275 -18.45 -3.29 -0.75
N LEU A 276 -19.67 -2.74 -0.69
CA LEU A 276 -20.67 -2.96 -1.71
C LEU A 276 -20.25 -2.38 -3.06
N GLY A 277 -19.68 -1.18 -3.08
CA GLY A 277 -19.14 -0.56 -4.30
C GLY A 277 -17.98 -1.35 -4.89
N CYS A 278 -17.06 -1.82 -4.06
CA CYS A 278 -15.97 -2.72 -4.50
C CYS A 278 -16.52 -4.00 -5.15
N LEU A 279 -17.52 -4.61 -4.53
CA LEU A 279 -18.20 -5.81 -5.06
C LEU A 279 -18.81 -5.53 -6.45
N ILE A 280 -19.55 -4.43 -6.59
CA ILE A 280 -20.21 -4.05 -7.85
C ILE A 280 -19.17 -3.77 -8.95
N CYS A 281 -18.10 -3.04 -8.64
CA CYS A 281 -17.01 -2.76 -9.60
C CYS A 281 -16.41 -4.04 -10.16
N PHE A 282 -16.09 -5.01 -9.29
CA PHE A 282 -15.45 -6.24 -9.74
C PHE A 282 -16.42 -7.27 -10.34
N LEU A 283 -17.70 -7.25 -9.97
CA LEU A 283 -18.73 -7.98 -10.72
C LEU A 283 -18.84 -7.45 -12.15
N ALA A 284 -18.80 -6.15 -12.36
CA ALA A 284 -18.85 -5.57 -13.70
C ALA A 284 -17.59 -5.88 -14.52
N ILE A 285 -16.41 -5.90 -13.90
CA ILE A 285 -15.13 -6.24 -14.55
C ILE A 285 -15.12 -7.67 -15.12
N ILE A 286 -15.86 -8.63 -14.52
CA ILE A 286 -15.96 -9.99 -15.08
C ILE A 286 -16.56 -10.00 -16.49
N PHE A 287 -17.50 -9.10 -16.77
CA PHE A 287 -18.26 -9.10 -18.03
C PHE A 287 -17.80 -8.05 -19.04
N ILE A 288 -17.15 -6.96 -18.57
CA ILE A 288 -16.83 -5.80 -19.40
C ILE A 288 -15.32 -5.58 -19.41
N HIS A 289 -14.66 -5.94 -20.51
CA HIS A 289 -13.21 -5.82 -20.69
C HIS A 289 -12.80 -4.63 -21.57
N ASN A 290 -13.70 -3.66 -21.82
CA ASN A 290 -13.33 -2.45 -22.53
C ASN A 290 -12.34 -1.64 -21.70
N TYR A 291 -11.25 -1.18 -22.30
CA TYR A 291 -10.15 -0.51 -21.59
C TYR A 291 -10.59 0.76 -20.84
N SER A 292 -11.41 1.62 -21.49
CA SER A 292 -11.90 2.84 -20.86
C SER A 292 -12.81 2.53 -19.67
N PHE A 293 -13.63 1.46 -19.78
CA PHE A 293 -14.45 0.99 -18.67
C PHE A 293 -13.58 0.48 -17.52
N LEU A 294 -12.54 -0.29 -17.81
CA LEU A 294 -11.62 -0.81 -16.79
C LEU A 294 -10.93 0.34 -16.03
N LEU A 295 -10.45 1.38 -16.72
CA LEU A 295 -9.89 2.57 -16.07
C LEU A 295 -10.89 3.23 -15.12
N GLY A 296 -12.14 3.42 -15.56
CA GLY A 296 -13.22 3.96 -14.74
C GLY A 296 -13.56 3.08 -13.55
N ALA A 297 -13.64 1.76 -13.75
CA ALA A 297 -13.94 0.79 -12.70
C ALA A 297 -12.83 0.72 -11.61
N TYR A 298 -11.56 0.76 -12.02
CA TYR A 298 -10.44 0.81 -11.09
C TYR A 298 -10.40 2.12 -10.29
N PHE A 299 -10.70 3.24 -10.95
CA PHE A 299 -10.82 4.51 -10.27
C PHE A 299 -11.98 4.53 -9.27
N ALA A 300 -13.16 4.05 -9.67
CA ALA A 300 -14.33 3.93 -8.81
C ALA A 300 -14.09 2.97 -7.64
N PHE A 301 -13.45 1.82 -7.90
CA PHE A 301 -13.00 0.92 -6.84
C PHE A 301 -12.10 1.63 -5.83
N GLY A 302 -11.15 2.45 -6.30
CA GLY A 302 -10.27 3.20 -5.42
C GLY A 302 -11.02 4.22 -4.55
N ILE A 303 -12.08 4.87 -5.05
CA ILE A 303 -12.96 5.74 -4.24
C ILE A 303 -13.65 4.91 -3.15
N CYS A 304 -14.14 3.70 -3.49
CA CYS A 304 -14.75 2.80 -2.50
C CYS A 304 -13.74 2.37 -1.43
N VAL A 305 -12.51 2.06 -1.82
CA VAL A 305 -11.39 1.76 -0.92
C VAL A 305 -11.09 2.96 0.00
N ALA A 306 -11.10 4.19 -0.52
CA ALA A 306 -10.93 5.41 0.28
C ALA A 306 -12.04 5.53 1.35
N CYS A 307 -13.30 5.25 0.99
CA CYS A 307 -14.42 5.22 1.95
C CYS A 307 -14.16 4.23 3.09
N ILE A 308 -13.67 3.03 2.78
CA ILE A 308 -13.35 2.03 3.80
C ILE A 308 -12.16 2.50 4.63
N TYR A 309 -11.04 2.85 3.98
CA TYR A 309 -9.77 3.16 4.65
C TYR A 309 -9.90 4.30 5.66
N VAL A 310 -10.43 5.46 5.23
CA VAL A 310 -10.54 6.65 6.08
C VAL A 310 -11.51 6.42 7.23
N SER A 311 -12.61 5.69 6.98
CA SER A 311 -13.60 5.38 8.00
C SER A 311 -13.08 4.40 9.05
N VAL A 312 -12.41 3.33 8.62
CA VAL A 312 -11.80 2.32 9.51
C VAL A 312 -10.71 2.96 10.36
N PHE A 313 -9.87 3.82 9.75
CA PHE A 313 -8.81 4.54 10.45
C PHE A 313 -9.37 5.50 11.51
N LYS A 314 -10.45 6.22 11.19
CA LYS A 314 -11.12 7.12 12.13
C LYS A 314 -11.66 6.35 13.34
N VAL A 315 -12.45 5.29 13.12
CA VAL A 315 -13.02 4.50 14.22
C VAL A 315 -11.93 3.87 15.08
N SER A 316 -10.90 3.29 14.45
CA SER A 316 -9.77 2.72 15.19
C SER A 316 -9.06 3.74 16.09
N ASN A 317 -8.96 5.01 15.66
CA ASN A 317 -8.36 6.06 16.48
C ASN A 317 -9.30 6.56 17.58
N ASP A 318 -10.61 6.60 17.33
CA ASP A 318 -11.61 7.05 18.30
C ASP A 318 -11.82 6.02 19.43
N ASP A 319 -11.63 4.71 19.16
CA ASP A 319 -11.82 3.62 20.12
C ASP A 319 -10.69 3.55 21.19
N TYR A 320 -9.57 4.24 20.98
CA TYR A 320 -8.43 4.16 21.89
C TYR A 320 -8.04 5.51 22.51
N VAL A 321 -7.79 5.50 23.84
CA VAL A 321 -7.25 6.66 24.55
C VAL A 321 -5.86 7.04 24.02
N LYS A 322 -5.53 8.33 24.06
CA LYS A 322 -4.28 8.89 23.49
C LYS A 322 -3.00 8.13 23.88
N SER A 323 -2.92 7.61 25.11
CA SER A 323 -1.76 6.84 25.59
C SER A 323 -1.56 5.49 24.90
N LYS A 324 -2.64 4.88 24.36
CA LYS A 324 -2.61 3.59 23.66
C LYS A 324 -2.68 3.72 22.14
N LEU A 325 -2.78 4.95 21.62
CA LEU A 325 -3.00 5.19 20.18
C LEU A 325 -1.86 4.65 19.31
N VAL A 326 -0.60 4.78 19.76
CA VAL A 326 0.56 4.27 19.02
C VAL A 326 0.54 2.74 18.96
N ALA A 327 0.20 2.09 20.07
CA ALA A 327 0.07 0.64 20.13
C ALA A 327 -1.10 0.14 19.24
N ALA A 328 -2.24 0.83 19.28
CA ALA A 328 -3.40 0.53 18.44
C ALA A 328 -3.05 0.65 16.95
N ASN A 329 -2.40 1.73 16.54
CA ASN A 329 -1.99 1.94 15.16
C ASN A 329 -0.96 0.90 14.67
N SER A 330 -0.03 0.49 15.54
CA SER A 330 0.91 -0.60 15.20
C SER A 330 0.20 -1.92 14.99
N THR A 331 -0.76 -2.26 15.85
CA THR A 331 -1.60 -3.47 15.70
C THR A 331 -2.48 -3.39 14.45
N PHE A 332 -3.07 -2.23 14.19
CA PHE A 332 -3.88 -1.96 13.02
C PHE A 332 -3.10 -2.14 11.70
N GLN A 333 -1.84 -1.71 11.66
CA GLN A 333 -0.96 -1.97 10.50
C GLN A 333 -0.61 -3.44 10.35
N LEU A 334 -0.42 -4.17 11.46
CA LEU A 334 -0.17 -5.61 11.41
C LEU A 334 -1.38 -6.38 10.87
N ILE A 335 -2.61 -5.99 11.23
CA ILE A 335 -3.85 -6.56 10.66
C ILE A 335 -3.87 -6.37 9.15
N GLY A 336 -3.55 -5.17 8.67
CA GLY A 336 -3.46 -4.87 7.24
C GLY A 336 -2.40 -5.72 6.54
N SER A 337 -1.20 -5.84 7.12
CA SER A 337 -0.14 -6.69 6.55
C SER A 337 -0.55 -8.16 6.47
N CYS A 338 -1.30 -8.68 7.45
CA CYS A 338 -1.90 -10.02 7.36
C CYS A 338 -2.91 -10.10 6.20
N GLY A 339 -3.76 -9.09 6.03
CA GLY A 339 -4.67 -9.00 4.87
C GLY A 339 -3.91 -9.06 3.55
N SER A 340 -2.87 -8.25 3.38
CA SER A 340 -2.02 -8.21 2.18
C SER A 340 -1.35 -9.56 1.91
N PHE A 341 -0.83 -10.21 2.96
CA PHE A 341 -0.22 -11.54 2.88
C PHE A 341 -1.20 -12.58 2.31
N PHE A 342 -2.38 -12.67 2.87
CA PHE A 342 -3.39 -13.62 2.39
C PHE A 342 -3.98 -13.20 1.04
N GLY A 343 -4.07 -11.90 0.74
CA GLY A 343 -4.55 -11.39 -0.54
C GLY A 343 -3.68 -11.83 -1.72
N SER A 344 -2.37 -11.66 -1.62
CA SER A 344 -1.44 -12.10 -2.67
C SER A 344 -1.37 -13.63 -2.77
N LEU A 345 -1.41 -14.35 -1.65
CA LEU A 345 -1.38 -15.81 -1.64
C LEU A 345 -2.61 -16.43 -2.30
N PHE A 346 -3.81 -16.11 -1.79
CA PHE A 346 -5.05 -16.65 -2.34
C PHE A 346 -5.33 -16.15 -3.76
N GLY A 347 -4.98 -14.88 -4.04
CA GLY A 347 -5.09 -14.33 -5.38
C GLY A 347 -4.28 -15.11 -6.40
N GLY A 348 -3.03 -15.46 -6.07
CA GLY A 348 -2.18 -16.27 -6.94
C GLY A 348 -2.73 -17.67 -7.18
N ILE A 349 -3.23 -18.32 -6.12
CA ILE A 349 -3.84 -19.66 -6.21
C ILE A 349 -5.09 -19.63 -7.11
N LEU A 350 -6.03 -18.71 -6.84
CA LEU A 350 -7.28 -18.64 -7.59
C LEU A 350 -7.04 -18.15 -9.02
N PHE A 351 -6.07 -17.27 -9.25
CA PHE A 351 -5.66 -16.90 -10.60
C PHE A 351 -5.10 -18.09 -11.38
N ASN A 352 -4.32 -18.95 -10.72
CA ASN A 352 -3.77 -20.16 -11.36
C ASN A 352 -4.84 -21.20 -11.68
N ILE A 353 -5.87 -21.35 -10.84
CA ILE A 353 -6.97 -22.31 -11.02
C ILE A 353 -7.97 -21.82 -12.09
N PHE A 354 -8.41 -20.56 -11.99
CA PHE A 354 -9.50 -20.03 -12.80
C PHE A 354 -9.02 -19.08 -13.92
N GLY A 355 -7.70 -18.95 -14.14
CA GLY A 355 -7.15 -18.02 -15.12
C GLY A 355 -7.42 -16.56 -14.75
N ALA A 356 -7.59 -15.70 -15.76
CA ALA A 356 -7.80 -14.26 -15.56
C ALA A 356 -9.02 -13.94 -14.67
N VAL A 357 -10.07 -14.75 -14.73
CA VAL A 357 -11.29 -14.55 -13.92
C VAL A 357 -11.06 -14.80 -12.44
N GLY A 358 -10.05 -15.58 -12.08
CA GLY A 358 -9.67 -15.84 -10.68
C GLY A 358 -9.34 -14.58 -9.88
N PHE A 359 -8.75 -13.57 -10.54
CA PHE A 359 -8.44 -12.30 -9.92
C PHE A 359 -9.70 -11.53 -9.46
N PRO A 360 -10.65 -11.16 -10.33
CA PRO A 360 -11.88 -10.50 -9.90
C PRO A 360 -12.71 -11.34 -8.93
N ILE A 361 -12.78 -12.68 -9.12
CA ILE A 361 -13.48 -13.58 -8.18
C ILE A 361 -12.90 -13.46 -6.77
N THR A 362 -11.59 -13.38 -6.62
CA THR A 362 -10.95 -13.29 -5.30
C THR A 362 -11.36 -12.00 -4.57
N ILE A 363 -11.43 -10.88 -5.28
CA ILE A 363 -11.92 -9.60 -4.71
C ILE A 363 -13.41 -9.68 -4.34
N ILE A 364 -14.23 -10.26 -5.22
CA ILE A 364 -15.65 -10.47 -4.97
C ILE A 364 -15.87 -11.31 -3.71
N LEU A 365 -15.14 -12.42 -3.58
CA LEU A 365 -15.22 -13.30 -2.41
C LEU A 365 -14.81 -12.57 -1.13
N SER A 366 -13.77 -11.72 -1.17
CA SER A 366 -13.36 -10.92 0.00
C SER A 366 -14.43 -9.93 0.43
N CYS A 367 -15.05 -9.22 -0.52
CA CYS A 367 -16.15 -8.30 -0.25
C CYS A 367 -17.39 -9.05 0.29
N ALA A 368 -17.76 -10.16 -0.35
CA ALA A 368 -18.89 -10.99 0.06
C ALA A 368 -18.67 -11.56 1.48
N SER A 369 -17.46 -11.99 1.81
CA SER A 369 -17.10 -12.48 3.14
C SER A 369 -17.30 -11.43 4.23
N TYR A 370 -16.85 -10.18 3.98
CA TYR A 370 -17.08 -9.08 4.92
C TYR A 370 -18.57 -8.75 5.07
N LEU A 371 -19.29 -8.63 3.96
CA LEU A 371 -20.74 -8.30 3.99
C LEU A 371 -21.58 -9.41 4.64
N THR A 372 -21.24 -10.68 4.40
CA THR A 372 -21.89 -11.82 5.07
C THR A 372 -21.63 -11.81 6.56
N PHE A 373 -20.38 -11.58 6.97
CA PHE A 373 -20.06 -11.41 8.38
C PHE A 373 -20.89 -10.30 9.02
N LEU A 374 -21.04 -9.15 8.35
CA LEU A 374 -21.81 -8.02 8.83
C LEU A 374 -23.26 -8.40 9.12
N VAL A 375 -23.92 -9.08 8.18
CA VAL A 375 -25.33 -9.53 8.32
C VAL A 375 -25.48 -10.49 9.51
N ILE A 376 -24.53 -11.39 9.70
CA ILE A 376 -24.56 -12.34 10.83
C ILE A 376 -24.32 -11.62 12.16
N TYR A 377 -23.37 -10.67 12.15
CA TYR A 377 -23.01 -9.92 13.35
C TYR A 377 -24.17 -9.00 13.82
N GLU A 378 -24.85 -8.30 12.90
CA GLU A 378 -25.99 -7.43 13.22
C GLU A 378 -27.23 -8.19 13.66
N LYS A 379 -27.40 -9.47 13.30
CA LYS A 379 -28.48 -10.32 13.79
C LYS A 379 -28.26 -10.82 15.22
N LYS A 380 -27.00 -10.79 15.70
CA LYS A 380 -26.66 -11.32 17.03
C LYS A 380 -26.55 -10.24 18.11
N ASN A 381 -26.41 -8.98 17.70
CA ASN A 381 -26.34 -7.81 18.57
C ASN A 381 -27.49 -6.84 18.32
#